data_c791f3d81482c9d52b598050c3e7c1f3
#
_entry.id   c791f3d81482c9d52b598050c3e7c1f3
#
_cell.length_a   1.000
_cell.length_b   1.000
_cell.length_c   1.000
_cell.angle_alpha   90.00
_cell.angle_beta   90.00
_cell.angle_gamma   90.00
#
_symmetry.space_group_name_H-M   'P 1'
#
loop_
_entity.id
_entity.type
_entity.pdbx_description
1 polymer ?
#
loop_
_entity_poly.entity_id
_entity_poly.type
_entity_poly.pdbx_seq_one_letter_code
_entity_poly.pdbx_strand_id
1 'polypeptide(L)'
;MSAIILDTETHDMNGYPIEIAHVPVYFENGELVANKDACFDEYFSCPEPISYGAMAVHHILESDIAGKPSYETFRLPDGIQFIIGHNVDYDIQAIKLADKAINAKAICTLALARMVWPDDAHNLSALIYKFTNGSEKARQSIRNAHNAKQDVLLTYALLKQICKVLGVKDMQSLFLFYRFEF
;
A
#
# COMPACT_ATOMS: atom_id res chain seq x y z
N MET A 1 -4.80 16.92 -7.58
CA MET A 1 -5.53 15.82 -6.91
C MET A 1 -4.55 15.15 -5.96
N SER A 2 -4.88 15.07 -4.66
CA SER A 2 -4.01 14.48 -3.65
C SER A 2 -4.26 12.97 -3.56
N ALA A 3 -3.20 12.20 -3.68
CA ALA A 3 -3.22 10.74 -3.59
C ALA A 3 -2.09 10.25 -2.70
N ILE A 4 -2.32 9.13 -2.02
CA ILE A 4 -1.29 8.39 -1.31
C ILE A 4 -1.27 6.94 -1.78
N ILE A 5 -0.09 6.33 -1.73
CA ILE A 5 0.01 4.88 -1.67
C ILE A 5 0.06 4.51 -0.20
N LEU A 6 -0.73 3.54 0.21
CA LEU A 6 -0.89 3.11 1.60
C LEU A 6 -0.81 1.60 1.68
N ASP A 7 -0.25 1.11 2.77
CA ASP A 7 -0.18 -0.29 3.14
C ASP A 7 -0.27 -0.43 4.66
N THR A 8 -0.78 -1.56 5.15
CA THR A 8 -0.98 -1.82 6.58
C THR A 8 -0.62 -3.25 6.95
N GLU A 9 0.01 -3.41 8.13
CA GLU A 9 0.08 -4.70 8.81
C GLU A 9 -0.95 -4.73 9.95
N THR A 10 -1.58 -5.87 10.17
CA THR A 10 -2.65 -6.02 11.16
C THR A 10 -2.33 -7.11 12.18
N HIS A 11 -2.87 -6.99 13.41
CA HIS A 11 -2.67 -7.99 14.46
C HIS A 11 -3.23 -9.37 14.14
N ASP A 12 -4.24 -9.43 13.27
CA ASP A 12 -4.83 -10.66 12.73
C ASP A 12 -5.51 -10.35 11.40
N MET A 13 -5.97 -11.38 10.66
CA MET A 13 -6.70 -11.20 9.41
C MET A 13 -7.96 -10.36 9.63
N ASN A 14 -8.10 -9.26 8.88
CA ASN A 14 -9.14 -8.22 9.06
C ASN A 14 -9.12 -7.56 10.46
N GLY A 15 -7.99 -7.55 11.10
CA GLY A 15 -7.80 -7.03 12.45
C GLY A 15 -7.43 -5.55 12.50
N TYR A 16 -7.09 -5.09 13.71
CA TYR A 16 -6.64 -3.72 13.95
C TYR A 16 -5.29 -3.47 13.30
N PRO A 17 -5.07 -2.31 12.68
CA PRO A 17 -3.77 -1.97 12.11
C PRO A 17 -2.74 -1.75 13.23
N ILE A 18 -1.59 -2.40 13.11
CA ILE A 18 -0.45 -2.29 14.03
C ILE A 18 0.77 -1.63 13.39
N GLU A 19 0.84 -1.58 12.07
CA GLU A 19 1.73 -0.74 11.29
C GLU A 19 0.94 -0.08 10.17
N ILE A 20 1.12 1.22 9.97
CA ILE A 20 0.53 1.96 8.86
C ILE A 20 1.63 2.76 8.19
N ALA A 21 1.78 2.57 6.89
CA ALA A 21 2.68 3.38 6.10
C ALA A 21 1.96 4.00 4.90
N HIS A 22 2.35 5.22 4.54
CA HIS A 22 1.89 5.84 3.30
C HIS A 22 2.90 6.82 2.74
N VAL A 23 2.84 7.03 1.41
CA VAL A 23 3.62 8.03 0.71
C VAL A 23 2.73 8.85 -0.22
N PRO A 24 2.80 10.19 -0.19
CA PRO A 24 2.11 11.01 -1.16
C PRO A 24 2.64 10.78 -2.57
N VAL A 25 1.73 10.68 -3.55
CA VAL A 25 2.07 10.53 -4.96
C VAL A 25 1.29 11.52 -5.83
N TYR A 26 1.91 11.95 -6.92
CA TYR A 26 1.33 12.87 -7.87
C TYR A 26 1.96 12.67 -9.26
N PHE A 27 1.35 13.24 -10.28
CA PHE A 27 1.94 13.27 -11.61
C PHE A 27 2.64 14.61 -11.84
N GLU A 28 3.90 14.52 -12.28
CA GLU A 28 4.71 15.66 -12.70
C GLU A 28 5.21 15.41 -14.12
N ASN A 29 4.91 16.33 -15.04
CA ASN A 29 5.23 16.20 -16.47
C ASN A 29 4.76 14.86 -17.09
N GLY A 30 3.63 14.33 -16.62
CA GLY A 30 3.07 13.04 -17.07
C GLY A 30 3.72 11.79 -16.50
N GLU A 31 4.65 11.94 -15.56
CA GLU A 31 5.26 10.81 -14.83
C GLU A 31 4.76 10.76 -13.38
N LEU A 32 4.55 9.56 -12.87
CA LEU A 32 4.20 9.36 -11.46
C LEU A 32 5.43 9.58 -10.58
N VAL A 33 5.29 10.45 -9.59
CA VAL A 33 6.34 10.82 -8.61
C VAL A 33 5.82 10.54 -7.20
N ALA A 34 6.70 10.03 -6.32
CA ALA A 34 6.43 9.90 -4.89
C ALA A 34 7.25 10.93 -4.09
N ASN A 35 6.60 11.63 -3.17
CA ASN A 35 7.28 12.46 -2.20
C ASN A 35 7.78 11.61 -1.02
N LYS A 36 8.97 11.02 -1.18
CA LYS A 36 9.55 10.10 -0.18
C LYS A 36 9.92 10.79 1.13
N ASP A 37 10.17 12.10 1.10
CA ASP A 37 10.50 12.88 2.31
C ASP A 37 9.27 13.08 3.21
N ALA A 38 8.06 12.93 2.65
CA ALA A 38 6.79 12.94 3.36
C ALA A 38 6.22 11.52 3.57
N CYS A 39 7.08 10.50 3.56
CA CYS A 39 6.66 9.14 3.87
C CYS A 39 6.31 9.05 5.36
N PHE A 40 5.12 8.60 5.65
CA PHE A 40 4.66 8.22 7.00
C PHE A 40 4.90 6.73 7.20
N ASP A 41 5.32 6.35 8.42
CA ASP A 41 5.57 4.97 8.78
C ASP A 41 5.60 4.85 10.31
N GLU A 42 4.53 4.31 10.91
CA GLU A 42 4.38 4.26 12.35
C GLU A 42 3.74 2.95 12.83
N TYR A 43 4.22 2.48 13.98
CA TYR A 43 3.61 1.39 14.73
C TYR A 43 2.52 1.89 15.68
N PHE A 44 1.49 1.07 15.84
CA PHE A 44 0.35 1.34 16.74
C PHE A 44 0.09 0.15 17.66
N SER A 45 -0.36 0.45 18.87
CA SER A 45 -0.88 -0.58 19.77
C SER A 45 -2.35 -0.89 19.47
N CYS A 46 -2.77 -2.11 19.74
CA CYS A 46 -4.15 -2.55 19.65
C CYS A 46 -4.56 -3.31 20.93
N PRO A 47 -5.88 -3.50 21.19
CA PRO A 47 -6.36 -4.13 22.42
C PRO A 47 -6.24 -5.67 22.44
N GLU A 48 -5.96 -6.28 21.29
CA GLU A 48 -5.89 -7.73 21.11
C GLU A 48 -4.47 -8.20 20.81
N PRO A 49 -4.10 -9.41 21.21
CA PRO A 49 -2.76 -9.94 20.95
C PRO A 49 -2.57 -10.20 19.45
N ILE A 50 -1.33 -10.04 18.98
CA ILE A 50 -0.95 -10.36 17.60
C ILE A 50 -1.01 -11.87 17.41
N SER A 51 -1.76 -12.33 16.41
CA SER A 51 -1.83 -13.76 16.08
C SER A 51 -0.49 -14.28 15.55
N TYR A 52 -0.18 -15.54 15.85
CA TYR A 52 1.04 -16.17 15.30
C TYR A 52 1.03 -16.24 13.77
N GLY A 53 -0.15 -16.29 13.16
CA GLY A 53 -0.31 -16.23 11.71
C GLY A 53 0.16 -14.89 11.14
N ALA A 54 -0.24 -13.79 11.77
CA ALA A 54 0.17 -12.45 11.41
C ALA A 54 1.68 -12.24 11.65
N MET A 55 2.17 -12.63 12.84
CA MET A 55 3.61 -12.59 13.16
C MET A 55 4.47 -13.36 12.14
N ALA A 56 3.99 -14.48 11.62
CA ALA A 56 4.72 -15.27 10.62
C ALA A 56 4.82 -14.57 9.25
N VAL A 57 3.99 -13.57 9.00
CA VAL A 57 3.97 -12.78 7.76
C VAL A 57 4.81 -11.50 7.91
N HIS A 58 4.45 -10.63 8.85
CA HIS A 58 5.07 -9.30 8.99
C HIS A 58 6.19 -9.23 10.02
N HIS A 59 6.38 -10.28 10.87
CA HIS A 59 7.43 -10.39 11.89
C HIS A 59 7.38 -9.32 13.00
N ILE A 60 6.29 -8.56 13.13
CA ILE A 60 6.09 -7.60 14.23
C ILE A 60 5.70 -8.39 15.50
N LEU A 61 6.35 -8.06 16.61
CA LEU A 61 6.11 -8.68 17.91
C LEU A 61 5.35 -7.74 18.85
N GLU A 62 4.75 -8.27 19.89
CA GLU A 62 4.11 -7.49 20.96
C GLU A 62 5.04 -6.41 21.53
N SER A 63 6.34 -6.71 21.62
CA SER A 63 7.34 -5.76 22.10
C SER A 63 7.52 -4.54 21.22
N ASP A 64 7.24 -4.66 19.91
CA ASP A 64 7.45 -3.58 18.93
C ASP A 64 6.32 -2.55 18.99
N ILE A 65 5.12 -3.01 19.37
CA ILE A 65 3.92 -2.17 19.52
C ILE A 65 3.66 -1.75 20.97
N ALA A 66 4.39 -2.31 21.94
CA ALA A 66 4.24 -1.97 23.34
C ALA A 66 4.57 -0.51 23.60
N GLY A 67 3.62 0.24 24.20
CA GLY A 67 3.79 1.66 24.49
C GLY A 67 3.66 2.59 23.28
N LYS A 68 3.33 2.06 22.11
CA LYS A 68 2.98 2.88 20.94
C LYS A 68 1.60 3.51 21.12
N PRO A 69 1.31 4.61 20.42
CA PRO A 69 -0.04 5.18 20.38
C PRO A 69 -1.08 4.13 19.99
N SER A 70 -2.31 4.24 20.51
CA SER A 70 -3.41 3.37 20.04
C SER A 70 -3.66 3.59 18.55
N TYR A 71 -3.98 2.52 17.82
CA TYR A 71 -4.40 2.61 16.41
C TYR A 71 -5.53 3.63 16.20
N GLU A 72 -6.39 3.83 17.19
CA GLU A 72 -7.48 4.81 17.15
C GLU A 72 -7.00 6.26 17.00
N THR A 73 -5.71 6.52 17.24
CA THR A 73 -5.13 7.87 17.06
C THR A 73 -4.75 8.19 15.62
N PHE A 74 -4.66 7.17 14.75
CA PHE A 74 -4.37 7.40 13.33
C PHE A 74 -5.45 8.26 12.68
N ARG A 75 -5.01 9.20 11.86
CA ARG A 75 -5.89 10.00 10.99
C ARG A 75 -5.27 10.09 9.61
N LEU A 76 -6.10 9.88 8.60
CA LEU A 76 -5.70 10.11 7.23
C LEU A 76 -5.39 11.61 7.04
N PRO A 77 -4.31 11.99 6.35
CA PRO A 77 -4.03 13.40 6.06
C PRO A 77 -5.20 14.08 5.35
N ASP A 78 -5.46 15.34 5.70
CA ASP A 78 -6.56 16.11 5.14
C ASP A 78 -6.47 16.23 3.62
N GLY A 79 -7.63 16.18 2.96
CA GLY A 79 -7.75 16.41 1.53
C GLY A 79 -7.29 15.26 0.64
N ILE A 80 -6.98 14.09 1.17
CA ILE A 80 -6.68 12.90 0.37
C ILE A 80 -7.93 12.48 -0.41
N GLN A 81 -7.80 12.43 -1.73
CA GLN A 81 -8.88 12.05 -2.66
C GLN A 81 -8.76 10.60 -3.13
N PHE A 82 -7.53 10.06 -3.17
CA PHE A 82 -7.27 8.70 -3.62
C PHE A 82 -6.34 7.96 -2.67
N ILE A 83 -6.71 6.73 -2.33
CA ILE A 83 -5.86 5.75 -1.66
C ILE A 83 -5.54 4.65 -2.67
N ILE A 84 -4.27 4.38 -2.85
CA ILE A 84 -3.74 3.39 -3.77
C ILE A 84 -3.05 2.32 -2.95
N GLY A 85 -3.29 1.04 -3.24
CA GLY A 85 -2.63 -0.08 -2.54
C GLY A 85 -2.62 -1.34 -3.40
N HIS A 86 -1.91 -2.36 -2.94
CA HIS A 86 -1.90 -3.67 -3.58
C HIS A 86 -2.84 -4.62 -2.83
N ASN A 87 -4.08 -4.76 -3.26
CA ASN A 87 -5.23 -5.29 -2.55
C ASN A 87 -5.82 -4.27 -1.55
N VAL A 88 -5.93 -3.04 -1.99
CA VAL A 88 -6.23 -1.84 -1.20
C VAL A 88 -7.50 -1.91 -0.33
N ASP A 89 -8.45 -2.77 -0.65
CA ASP A 89 -9.67 -2.90 0.15
C ASP A 89 -9.38 -3.44 1.56
N TYR A 90 -8.37 -4.29 1.70
CA TYR A 90 -7.88 -4.77 2.99
C TYR A 90 -7.37 -3.61 3.84
N ASP A 91 -6.49 -2.79 3.28
CA ASP A 91 -5.90 -1.65 3.97
C ASP A 91 -6.96 -0.60 4.36
N ILE A 92 -7.89 -0.30 3.44
CA ILE A 92 -8.98 0.63 3.72
C ILE A 92 -9.88 0.12 4.85
N GLN A 93 -10.15 -1.19 4.92
CA GLN A 93 -10.90 -1.77 6.02
C GLN A 93 -10.15 -1.61 7.34
N ALA A 94 -8.84 -1.88 7.36
CA ALA A 94 -8.02 -1.75 8.56
C ALA A 94 -7.99 -0.29 9.07
N ILE A 95 -7.69 0.70 8.21
CA ILE A 95 -7.63 2.10 8.64
C ILE A 95 -9.01 2.69 9.00
N LYS A 96 -10.10 2.16 8.46
CA LYS A 96 -11.47 2.56 8.87
C LYS A 96 -11.83 2.13 10.29
N LEU A 97 -11.12 1.16 10.88
CA LEU A 97 -11.27 0.87 12.30
C LEU A 97 -10.75 2.02 13.17
N ALA A 98 -9.73 2.74 12.70
CA ALA A 98 -9.16 3.91 13.35
C ALA A 98 -9.92 5.20 13.02
N ASP A 99 -10.28 5.39 11.76
CA ASP A 99 -10.94 6.62 11.28
C ASP A 99 -12.11 6.28 10.36
N LYS A 100 -13.32 6.26 10.91
CA LYS A 100 -14.56 5.96 10.17
C LYS A 100 -14.96 7.05 9.16
N ALA A 101 -14.35 8.24 9.23
CA ALA A 101 -14.65 9.36 8.33
C ALA A 101 -13.93 9.26 6.98
N ILE A 102 -13.05 8.28 6.80
CA ILE A 102 -12.32 8.08 5.55
C ILE A 102 -13.28 7.89 4.38
N ASN A 103 -13.20 8.81 3.41
CA ASN A 103 -14.03 8.83 2.20
C ASN A 103 -13.17 9.12 0.96
N ALA A 104 -12.01 8.47 0.86
CA ALA A 104 -11.17 8.53 -0.33
C ALA A 104 -11.57 7.43 -1.34
N LYS A 105 -11.31 7.67 -2.61
CA LYS A 105 -11.53 6.70 -3.69
C LYS A 105 -10.37 5.70 -3.71
N ALA A 106 -10.69 4.42 -3.84
CA ALA A 106 -9.70 3.34 -3.93
C ALA A 106 -9.16 3.18 -5.36
N ILE A 107 -7.87 2.85 -5.50
CA ILE A 107 -7.26 2.35 -6.73
C ILE A 107 -6.43 1.12 -6.36
N CYS A 108 -6.84 -0.05 -6.85
CA CYS A 108 -6.19 -1.32 -6.53
C CYS A 108 -5.17 -1.71 -7.60
N THR A 109 -3.88 -1.72 -7.24
CA THR A 109 -2.82 -2.12 -8.17
C THR A 109 -2.83 -3.63 -8.47
N LEU A 110 -3.37 -4.46 -7.58
CA LEU A 110 -3.60 -5.88 -7.83
C LEU A 110 -4.60 -6.08 -8.97
N ALA A 111 -5.73 -5.36 -8.94
CA ALA A 111 -6.74 -5.41 -9.98
C ALA A 111 -6.17 -4.91 -11.32
N LEU A 112 -5.49 -3.77 -11.32
CA LEU A 112 -4.82 -3.24 -12.52
C LEU A 112 -3.77 -4.21 -13.07
N ALA A 113 -2.99 -4.88 -12.21
CA ALA A 113 -1.99 -5.84 -12.65
C ALA A 113 -2.63 -7.08 -13.32
N ARG A 114 -3.74 -7.57 -12.78
CA ARG A 114 -4.50 -8.69 -13.39
C ARG A 114 -5.00 -8.35 -14.79
N MET A 115 -5.40 -7.12 -15.02
CA MET A 115 -5.83 -6.65 -16.32
C MET A 115 -4.66 -6.50 -17.30
N VAL A 116 -3.56 -5.88 -16.86
CA VAL A 116 -2.41 -5.57 -17.72
C VAL A 116 -1.58 -6.82 -18.04
N TRP A 117 -1.49 -7.78 -17.11
CA TRP A 117 -0.69 -9.01 -17.24
C TRP A 117 -1.49 -10.23 -16.76
N PRO A 118 -2.56 -10.65 -17.46
CA PRO A 118 -3.50 -11.67 -16.99
C PRO A 118 -2.87 -13.04 -16.72
N ASP A 119 -1.79 -13.37 -17.41
CA ASP A 119 -1.13 -14.70 -17.34
C ASP A 119 -0.03 -14.78 -16.29
N ASP A 120 0.23 -13.68 -15.54
CA ASP A 120 1.33 -13.61 -14.58
C ASP A 120 0.86 -13.91 -13.14
N ALA A 121 1.81 -14.18 -12.25
CA ALA A 121 1.56 -14.16 -10.82
C ALA A 121 1.38 -12.70 -10.36
N HIS A 122 0.33 -12.43 -9.57
CA HIS A 122 -0.09 -11.07 -9.24
C HIS A 122 0.25 -10.63 -7.81
N ASN A 123 0.93 -11.45 -7.01
CA ASN A 123 1.47 -10.96 -5.74
C ASN A 123 2.57 -9.91 -6.00
N LEU A 124 2.66 -8.92 -5.12
CA LEU A 124 3.53 -7.76 -5.28
C LEU A 124 4.98 -8.15 -5.58
N SER A 125 5.54 -9.07 -4.79
CA SER A 125 6.92 -9.55 -4.94
C SER A 125 7.19 -10.19 -6.31
N ALA A 126 6.26 -11.03 -6.81
CA ALA A 126 6.41 -11.67 -8.12
C ALA A 126 6.45 -10.64 -9.26
N LEU A 127 5.56 -9.64 -9.20
CA LEU A 127 5.54 -8.56 -10.18
C LEU A 127 6.83 -7.73 -10.16
N ILE A 128 7.37 -7.43 -8.97
CA ILE A 128 8.65 -6.73 -8.87
C ILE A 128 9.80 -7.57 -9.46
N TYR A 129 9.86 -8.87 -9.19
CA TYR A 129 10.83 -9.75 -9.82
C TYR A 129 10.71 -9.75 -11.34
N LYS A 130 9.48 -9.82 -11.86
CA LYS A 130 9.22 -9.75 -13.31
C LYS A 130 9.82 -8.48 -13.95
N PHE A 131 9.50 -7.30 -13.41
CA PHE A 131 9.94 -6.03 -14.00
C PHE A 131 11.44 -5.77 -13.88
N THR A 132 12.07 -6.41 -12.92
CA THR A 132 13.50 -6.25 -12.65
C THR A 132 14.33 -7.41 -13.18
N ASN A 133 13.69 -8.34 -13.91
CA ASN A 133 14.31 -9.55 -14.44
C ASN A 133 15.08 -10.34 -13.36
N GLY A 134 14.47 -10.48 -12.18
CA GLY A 134 15.05 -11.23 -11.05
C GLY A 134 16.32 -10.62 -10.47
N SER A 135 16.48 -9.31 -10.52
CA SER A 135 17.73 -8.64 -10.09
C SER A 135 18.03 -8.82 -8.62
N GLU A 136 19.33 -8.77 -8.26
CA GLU A 136 19.78 -8.80 -6.86
C GLU A 136 19.19 -7.65 -6.02
N LYS A 137 19.06 -6.46 -6.64
CA LYS A 137 18.44 -5.30 -5.97
C LYS A 137 16.99 -5.57 -5.63
N ALA A 138 16.21 -6.21 -6.52
CA ALA A 138 14.86 -6.62 -6.24
C ALA A 138 14.80 -7.63 -5.10
N ARG A 139 15.68 -8.63 -5.10
CA ARG A 139 15.79 -9.62 -4.04
C ARG A 139 16.02 -8.97 -2.68
N GLN A 140 16.92 -7.99 -2.58
CA GLN A 140 17.19 -7.27 -1.34
C GLN A 140 15.97 -6.47 -0.86
N SER A 141 15.27 -5.80 -1.79
CA SER A 141 14.05 -5.03 -1.45
C SER A 141 12.90 -5.94 -0.99
N ILE A 142 12.72 -7.10 -1.65
CA ILE A 142 11.64 -8.05 -1.35
C ILE A 142 11.89 -8.82 -0.05
N ARG A 143 13.16 -9.02 0.38
CA ARG A 143 13.45 -9.65 1.68
C ARG A 143 12.87 -8.91 2.89
N ASN A 144 12.59 -7.62 2.73
CA ASN A 144 11.92 -6.79 3.72
C ASN A 144 10.43 -6.57 3.39
N ALA A 145 9.87 -7.34 2.44
CA ALA A 145 8.43 -7.35 2.19
C ALA A 145 7.68 -7.79 3.47
N HIS A 146 6.40 -7.41 3.57
CA HIS A 146 5.61 -7.52 4.79
C HIS A 146 6.11 -6.59 5.93
N ASN A 147 6.64 -5.45 5.53
CA ASN A 147 6.78 -4.24 6.31
C ASN A 147 6.05 -3.15 5.52
N ALA A 148 5.10 -2.49 6.13
CA ALA A 148 4.17 -1.61 5.41
C ALA A 148 4.89 -0.51 4.59
N LYS A 149 5.96 0.09 5.11
CA LYS A 149 6.76 1.06 4.36
C LYS A 149 7.41 0.47 3.13
N GLN A 150 7.98 -0.74 3.23
CA GLN A 150 8.62 -1.39 2.10
C GLN A 150 7.58 -1.71 1.03
N ASP A 151 6.39 -2.19 1.42
CA ASP A 151 5.34 -2.56 0.49
C ASP A 151 4.72 -1.34 -0.19
N VAL A 152 4.62 -0.19 0.48
CA VAL A 152 4.33 1.12 -0.13
C VAL A 152 5.32 1.47 -1.25
N LEU A 153 6.63 1.29 -1.03
CA LEU A 153 7.66 1.59 -2.03
C LEU A 153 7.65 0.59 -3.21
N LEU A 154 7.38 -0.68 -2.95
CA LEU A 154 7.21 -1.70 -3.99
C LEU A 154 5.95 -1.44 -4.81
N THR A 155 4.84 -1.07 -4.15
CA THR A 155 3.58 -0.68 -4.81
C THR A 155 3.76 0.57 -5.67
N TYR A 156 4.55 1.55 -5.22
CA TYR A 156 4.92 2.70 -6.07
C TYR A 156 5.68 2.27 -7.32
N ALA A 157 6.66 1.37 -7.19
CA ALA A 157 7.42 0.87 -8.33
C ALA A 157 6.52 0.11 -9.32
N LEU A 158 5.60 -0.72 -8.82
CA LEU A 158 4.60 -1.42 -9.62
C LEU A 158 3.67 -0.43 -10.34
N LEU A 159 3.13 0.55 -9.63
CA LEU A 159 2.21 1.53 -10.20
C LEU A 159 2.87 2.35 -11.32
N LYS A 160 4.15 2.69 -11.20
CA LYS A 160 4.91 3.32 -12.30
C LYS A 160 4.92 2.47 -13.56
N GLN A 161 5.10 1.15 -13.43
CA GLN A 161 5.07 0.24 -14.58
C GLN A 161 3.66 0.14 -15.18
N ILE A 162 2.63 0.04 -14.33
CA ILE A 162 1.24 0.05 -14.77
C ILE A 162 0.93 1.33 -15.56
N CYS A 163 1.23 2.51 -15.01
CA CYS A 163 1.01 3.79 -15.69
C CYS A 163 1.73 3.87 -17.04
N LYS A 164 2.96 3.35 -17.12
CA LYS A 164 3.73 3.30 -18.36
C LYS A 164 3.07 2.42 -19.43
N VAL A 165 2.61 1.23 -19.05
CA VAL A 165 1.95 0.30 -19.99
C VAL A 165 0.62 0.86 -20.49
N LEU A 166 -0.17 1.46 -19.57
CA LEU A 166 -1.47 2.04 -19.89
C LEU A 166 -1.38 3.42 -20.56
N GLY A 167 -0.21 4.04 -20.61
CA GLY A 167 -0.04 5.40 -21.12
C GLY A 167 -0.71 6.49 -20.28
N VAL A 168 -0.99 6.20 -19.00
CA VAL A 168 -1.65 7.11 -18.07
C VAL A 168 -0.67 8.16 -17.57
N LYS A 169 -1.11 9.44 -17.59
CA LYS A 169 -0.26 10.61 -17.29
C LYS A 169 -0.84 11.54 -16.22
N ASP A 170 -1.97 11.18 -15.62
CA ASP A 170 -2.60 11.93 -14.53
C ASP A 170 -3.47 11.01 -13.66
N MET A 171 -3.79 11.48 -12.44
CA MET A 171 -4.51 10.68 -11.44
C MET A 171 -5.96 10.44 -11.82
N GLN A 172 -6.60 11.39 -12.48
CA GLN A 172 -8.00 11.24 -12.91
C GLN A 172 -8.14 10.15 -13.97
N SER A 173 -7.22 10.15 -14.96
CA SER A 173 -7.19 9.13 -16.01
C SER A 173 -6.91 7.75 -15.43
N LEU A 174 -5.99 7.65 -14.45
CA LEU A 174 -5.72 6.40 -13.73
C LEU A 174 -6.98 5.86 -13.02
N PHE A 175 -7.68 6.74 -12.31
CA PHE A 175 -8.91 6.37 -11.60
C PHE A 175 -10.04 5.98 -12.56
N LEU A 176 -10.22 6.72 -13.67
CA LEU A 176 -11.23 6.38 -14.67
C LEU A 176 -10.93 5.03 -15.31
N PHE A 177 -9.67 4.77 -15.62
CA PHE A 177 -9.24 3.48 -16.17
C PHE A 177 -9.60 2.34 -15.20
N TYR A 178 -9.24 2.47 -13.92
CA TYR A 178 -9.58 1.50 -12.89
C TYR A 178 -11.09 1.29 -12.76
N ARG A 179 -11.89 2.38 -12.77
CA ARG A 179 -13.35 2.33 -12.55
C ARG A 179 -14.14 1.70 -13.71
N PHE A 180 -13.66 1.80 -14.95
CA PHE A 180 -14.38 1.26 -16.11
C PHE A 180 -14.12 -0.22 -16.34
N GLU A 181 -13.07 -0.77 -15.75
CA GLU A 181 -12.68 -2.17 -15.89
C GLU A 181 -13.18 -3.03 -14.71
N PHE A 182 -13.58 -2.41 -13.59
CA PHE A 182 -14.04 -3.02 -12.34
C PHE A 182 -15.24 -2.27 -11.76
#